data_871c2c19548ecaf59024ace936d30020
#
_entry.id   871c2c19548ecaf59024ace936d30020
#
_cell.length_a   1.000
_cell.length_b   1.000
_cell.length_c   1.000
_cell.angle_alpha   90.00
_cell.angle_beta   90.00
_cell.angle_gamma   90.00
#
_symmetry.space_group_name_H-M   'P 1'
#
loop_
_entity.id
_entity.type
_entity.pdbx_description
1 polymer ?
#
loop_
_entity_poly.entity_id
_entity_poly.type
_entity_poly.pdbx_seq_one_letter_code
_entity_poly.pdbx_strand_id
1 'polypeptide(L)'
;LDSDIGVPVLIIGAMGLAFGLLLAFASKVFAVNRDPRVEEIISVLPGANCGGCGKAGCAGYAEAIVIQGAPVNLCTPGGPKVAQEIAKIMGTEAEAVDKKIAIIHCSTGGKDNTKWKYDYRGIETCLSAVNIAGGPNACSWGCVGFNDCLKVCKFDAISIDKSGMRVIDTEKCTGCGACVKACPRNLIDLISIQHNVFIKCSSKDKGPLARQVCGTNQPCIGCGICAKKCPQQAI
;
A
#
# COMPACT_ATOMS: atom_id res chain seq x y z
N LEU A 1 -54.22 -23.96 -26.16
CA LEU A 1 -53.21 -22.91 -26.05
C LEU A 1 -53.47 -21.98 -27.23
N ASP A 2 -54.04 -20.81 -26.95
CA ASP A 2 -54.38 -19.80 -27.91
C ASP A 2 -53.13 -19.39 -28.71
N SER A 3 -53.28 -19.33 -30.03
CA SER A 3 -52.17 -19.00 -30.96
C SER A 3 -51.48 -17.70 -30.64
N ASP A 4 -52.17 -16.79 -29.91
CA ASP A 4 -51.67 -15.48 -29.53
C ASP A 4 -50.58 -15.52 -28.44
N ILE A 5 -50.53 -16.58 -27.62
CA ILE A 5 -49.50 -16.76 -26.56
C ILE A 5 -48.46 -17.82 -26.98
N GLY A 6 -48.86 -18.80 -27.78
CA GLY A 6 -47.98 -19.89 -28.20
C GLY A 6 -46.79 -19.46 -29.05
N VAL A 7 -47.04 -18.57 -30.00
CA VAL A 7 -45.98 -18.08 -30.93
C VAL A 7 -44.93 -17.25 -30.23
N PRO A 8 -45.24 -16.26 -29.36
CA PRO A 8 -44.24 -15.52 -28.61
C PRO A 8 -43.39 -16.43 -27.67
N VAL A 9 -44.01 -17.40 -27.01
CA VAL A 9 -43.31 -18.34 -26.11
C VAL A 9 -42.34 -19.21 -26.90
N LEU A 10 -42.71 -19.68 -28.08
CA LEU A 10 -41.82 -20.44 -28.96
C LEU A 10 -40.63 -19.60 -29.45
N ILE A 11 -40.88 -18.36 -29.85
CA ILE A 11 -39.82 -17.46 -30.33
C ILE A 11 -38.83 -17.16 -29.20
N ILE A 12 -39.30 -16.79 -27.99
CA ILE A 12 -38.47 -16.48 -26.86
C ILE A 12 -37.68 -17.73 -26.40
N GLY A 13 -38.35 -18.89 -26.39
CA GLY A 13 -37.72 -20.16 -26.07
C GLY A 13 -36.61 -20.55 -27.07
N ALA A 14 -36.88 -20.41 -28.36
CA ALA A 14 -35.89 -20.68 -29.40
C ALA A 14 -34.69 -19.70 -29.35
N MET A 15 -34.95 -18.40 -29.10
CA MET A 15 -33.90 -17.41 -28.90
C MET A 15 -33.07 -17.74 -27.64
N GLY A 16 -33.69 -18.07 -26.53
CA GLY A 16 -33.00 -18.46 -25.29
C GLY A 16 -32.10 -19.68 -25.48
N LEU A 17 -32.60 -20.67 -26.20
CA LEU A 17 -31.83 -21.89 -26.52
C LEU A 17 -30.67 -21.57 -27.46
N ALA A 18 -30.88 -20.76 -28.50
CA ALA A 18 -29.81 -20.36 -29.41
C ALA A 18 -28.70 -19.57 -28.68
N PHE A 19 -29.05 -18.57 -27.87
CA PHE A 19 -28.09 -17.83 -27.08
C PHE A 19 -27.41 -18.70 -26.02
N GLY A 20 -28.12 -19.61 -25.38
CA GLY A 20 -27.53 -20.54 -24.39
C GLY A 20 -26.47 -21.45 -25.03
N LEU A 21 -26.77 -22.00 -26.20
CA LEU A 21 -25.82 -22.82 -26.96
C LEU A 21 -24.61 -22.01 -27.43
N LEU A 22 -24.83 -20.78 -27.91
CA LEU A 22 -23.77 -19.88 -28.35
C LEU A 22 -22.84 -19.49 -27.18
N LEU A 23 -23.41 -19.20 -26.01
CA LEU A 23 -22.63 -18.91 -24.80
C LEU A 23 -21.85 -20.14 -24.30
N ALA A 24 -22.47 -21.33 -24.34
CA ALA A 24 -21.80 -22.58 -23.97
C ALA A 24 -20.63 -22.90 -24.91
N PHE A 25 -20.83 -22.66 -26.22
CA PHE A 25 -19.76 -22.81 -27.21
C PHE A 25 -18.64 -21.79 -26.98
N ALA A 26 -19.00 -20.51 -26.83
CA ALA A 26 -18.04 -19.45 -26.55
C ALA A 26 -17.24 -19.72 -25.27
N SER A 27 -17.90 -20.19 -24.20
CA SER A 27 -17.26 -20.56 -22.94
C SER A 27 -16.20 -21.66 -23.13
N LYS A 28 -16.43 -22.65 -24.02
CA LYS A 28 -15.43 -23.67 -24.31
C LYS A 28 -14.29 -23.18 -25.19
N VAL A 29 -14.59 -22.37 -26.19
CA VAL A 29 -13.59 -21.84 -27.15
C VAL A 29 -12.66 -20.83 -26.48
N PHE A 30 -13.22 -19.97 -25.61
CA PHE A 30 -12.48 -18.94 -24.87
C PHE A 30 -12.04 -19.41 -23.47
N ALA A 31 -12.15 -20.68 -23.13
CA ALA A 31 -11.66 -21.22 -21.88
C ALA A 31 -10.15 -21.00 -21.78
N VAL A 32 -9.72 -20.17 -20.84
CA VAL A 32 -8.29 -19.97 -20.53
C VAL A 32 -7.85 -21.13 -19.63
N ASN A 33 -7.05 -22.04 -20.16
CA ASN A 33 -6.40 -23.07 -19.36
C ASN A 33 -5.35 -22.41 -18.47
N ARG A 34 -5.66 -22.23 -17.19
CA ARG A 34 -4.69 -21.79 -16.19
C ARG A 34 -3.89 -22.97 -15.70
N ASP A 35 -2.59 -22.77 -15.51
CA ASP A 35 -1.73 -23.76 -14.86
C ASP A 35 -2.24 -24.01 -13.43
N PRO A 36 -2.49 -25.27 -13.02
CA PRO A 36 -3.03 -25.58 -11.69
C PRO A 36 -2.17 -25.04 -10.56
N ARG A 37 -0.85 -24.88 -10.77
CA ARG A 37 0.06 -24.29 -9.79
C ARG A 37 -0.31 -22.83 -9.46
N VAL A 38 -0.93 -22.09 -10.37
CA VAL A 38 -1.39 -20.71 -10.12
C VAL A 38 -2.46 -20.72 -9.02
N GLU A 39 -3.42 -21.64 -9.07
CA GLU A 39 -4.48 -21.73 -8.06
C GLU A 39 -3.94 -22.20 -6.71
N GLU A 40 -3.00 -23.13 -6.70
CA GLU A 40 -2.31 -23.56 -5.48
C GLU A 40 -1.59 -22.39 -4.82
N ILE A 41 -0.83 -21.59 -5.59
CA ILE A 41 -0.14 -20.41 -5.07
C ILE A 41 -1.14 -19.35 -4.56
N ILE A 42 -2.28 -19.13 -5.26
CA ILE A 42 -3.31 -18.20 -4.79
C ILE A 42 -3.86 -18.64 -3.43
N SER A 43 -4.05 -19.95 -3.20
CA SER A 43 -4.58 -20.48 -1.93
C SER A 43 -3.64 -20.23 -0.74
N VAL A 44 -2.34 -20.22 -0.99
CA VAL A 44 -1.29 -19.97 0.02
C VAL A 44 -1.10 -18.47 0.29
N LEU A 45 -1.37 -17.63 -0.70
CA LEU A 45 -1.23 -16.18 -0.55
C LEU A 45 -2.27 -15.59 0.40
N PRO A 46 -1.94 -14.53 1.18
CA PRO A 46 -2.83 -13.97 2.21
C PRO A 46 -4.09 -13.26 1.68
N GLY A 47 -4.32 -13.21 0.38
CA GLY A 47 -5.52 -12.65 -0.24
C GLY A 47 -5.72 -11.14 -0.06
N ALA A 48 -4.78 -10.44 0.55
CA ALA A 48 -4.89 -9.01 0.87
C ALA A 48 -4.97 -8.08 -0.37
N ASN A 49 -4.53 -8.57 -1.54
CA ASN A 49 -4.51 -7.82 -2.81
C ASN A 49 -3.93 -6.40 -2.66
N CYS A 50 -2.88 -6.26 -1.84
CA CYS A 50 -2.30 -4.96 -1.47
C CYS A 50 -1.39 -4.35 -2.56
N GLY A 51 -0.95 -5.16 -3.54
CA GLY A 51 -0.03 -4.73 -4.59
C GLY A 51 1.39 -4.41 -4.11
N GLY A 52 1.76 -4.81 -2.88
CA GLY A 52 3.11 -4.59 -2.31
C GLY A 52 4.22 -5.31 -3.07
N CYS A 53 3.92 -6.44 -3.69
CA CYS A 53 4.83 -7.18 -4.58
C CYS A 53 5.01 -6.54 -5.96
N GLY A 54 4.36 -5.41 -6.25
CA GLY A 54 4.40 -4.74 -7.55
C GLY A 54 3.52 -5.39 -8.63
N LYS A 55 2.68 -6.36 -8.27
CA LYS A 55 1.76 -7.05 -9.19
C LYS A 55 0.30 -6.67 -8.90
N ALA A 56 -0.58 -6.93 -9.88
CA ALA A 56 -2.01 -6.61 -9.80
C ALA A 56 -2.75 -7.60 -8.87
N GLY A 57 -2.48 -7.54 -7.56
CA GLY A 57 -3.07 -8.41 -6.55
C GLY A 57 -2.40 -9.78 -6.45
N CYS A 58 -2.96 -10.65 -5.61
CA CYS A 58 -2.40 -11.97 -5.33
C CYS A 58 -2.45 -12.88 -6.56
N ALA A 59 -3.54 -12.85 -7.33
CA ALA A 59 -3.66 -13.64 -8.56
C ALA A 59 -2.61 -13.23 -9.61
N GLY A 60 -2.41 -11.93 -9.84
CA GLY A 60 -1.38 -11.45 -10.76
C GLY A 60 0.04 -11.78 -10.30
N TYR A 61 0.26 -11.90 -9.00
CA TYR A 61 1.55 -12.36 -8.48
C TYR A 61 1.74 -13.87 -8.70
N ALA A 62 0.73 -14.69 -8.44
CA ALA A 62 0.78 -16.13 -8.70
C ALA A 62 1.04 -16.43 -10.19
N GLU A 63 0.33 -15.74 -11.09
CA GLU A 63 0.58 -15.85 -12.53
C GLU A 63 2.01 -15.42 -12.91
N ALA A 64 2.52 -14.35 -12.32
CA ALA A 64 3.88 -13.89 -12.58
C ALA A 64 4.94 -14.89 -12.11
N ILE A 65 4.72 -15.60 -11.00
CA ILE A 65 5.63 -16.67 -10.53
C ILE A 65 5.65 -17.82 -11.53
N VAL A 66 4.48 -18.32 -11.93
CA VAL A 66 4.39 -19.52 -12.77
C VAL A 66 4.79 -19.24 -14.20
N ILE A 67 4.37 -18.11 -14.78
CA ILE A 67 4.53 -17.82 -16.21
C ILE A 67 5.81 -17.01 -16.47
N GLN A 68 6.14 -16.04 -15.60
CA GLN A 68 7.26 -15.11 -15.80
C GLN A 68 8.50 -15.46 -14.97
N GLY A 69 8.44 -16.48 -14.10
CA GLY A 69 9.54 -16.83 -13.21
C GLY A 69 9.84 -15.73 -12.16
N ALA A 70 8.82 -14.99 -11.72
CA ALA A 70 9.01 -13.96 -10.71
C ALA A 70 9.50 -14.56 -9.39
N PRO A 71 10.33 -13.83 -8.59
CA PRO A 71 10.82 -14.31 -7.31
C PRO A 71 9.68 -14.67 -6.35
N VAL A 72 9.84 -15.79 -5.64
CA VAL A 72 8.82 -16.34 -4.71
C VAL A 72 8.71 -15.56 -3.40
N ASN A 73 9.65 -14.66 -3.11
CA ASN A 73 9.80 -13.93 -1.86
C ASN A 73 9.26 -12.48 -1.90
N LEU A 74 8.53 -12.07 -2.94
CA LEU A 74 8.03 -10.68 -3.06
C LEU A 74 6.81 -10.37 -2.19
N CYS A 75 6.11 -11.39 -1.65
CA CYS A 75 4.93 -11.17 -0.82
C CYS A 75 5.32 -10.78 0.61
N THR A 76 5.43 -9.48 0.90
CA THR A 76 5.77 -8.99 2.24
C THR A 76 4.73 -9.35 3.32
N PRO A 77 3.40 -9.26 3.09
CA PRO A 77 2.41 -9.70 4.06
C PRO A 77 2.43 -11.20 4.35
N GLY A 78 2.81 -12.03 3.38
CA GLY A 78 2.93 -13.46 3.54
C GLY A 78 4.15 -13.89 4.35
N GLY A 79 5.19 -13.08 4.33
CA GLY A 79 6.43 -13.34 5.03
C GLY A 79 7.16 -14.61 4.59
N PRO A 80 8.12 -15.10 5.41
CA PRO A 80 8.95 -16.26 5.04
C PRO A 80 8.16 -17.57 4.92
N LYS A 81 7.06 -17.74 5.66
CA LYS A 81 6.23 -18.96 5.57
C LYS A 81 5.61 -19.12 4.18
N VAL A 82 4.96 -18.08 3.68
CA VAL A 82 4.34 -18.09 2.35
C VAL A 82 5.39 -18.24 1.26
N ALA A 83 6.54 -17.59 1.39
CA ALA A 83 7.64 -17.75 0.44
C ALA A 83 8.14 -19.21 0.37
N GLN A 84 8.25 -19.88 1.52
CA GLN A 84 8.64 -21.31 1.58
C GLN A 84 7.59 -22.22 0.96
N GLU A 85 6.30 -21.98 1.20
CA GLU A 85 5.22 -22.77 0.62
C GLU A 85 5.16 -22.59 -0.90
N ILE A 86 5.29 -21.37 -1.39
CA ILE A 86 5.38 -21.12 -2.84
C ILE A 86 6.61 -21.79 -3.44
N ALA A 87 7.76 -21.72 -2.76
CA ALA A 87 8.98 -22.36 -3.22
C ALA A 87 8.83 -23.88 -3.34
N LYS A 88 8.11 -24.54 -2.40
CA LYS A 88 7.79 -25.97 -2.48
C LYS A 88 6.92 -26.29 -3.70
N ILE A 89 5.88 -25.50 -3.99
CA ILE A 89 5.02 -25.65 -5.18
C ILE A 89 5.83 -25.52 -6.46
N MET A 90 6.76 -24.59 -6.49
CA MET A 90 7.60 -24.31 -7.67
C MET A 90 8.86 -25.20 -7.76
N GLY A 91 9.18 -25.98 -6.73
CA GLY A 91 10.40 -26.80 -6.68
C GLY A 91 11.69 -25.98 -6.60
N THR A 92 11.63 -24.77 -6.02
CA THR A 92 12.77 -23.85 -5.86
C THR A 92 13.09 -23.62 -4.39
N GLU A 93 14.25 -23.03 -4.11
CA GLU A 93 14.58 -22.60 -2.75
C GLU A 93 14.07 -21.19 -2.50
N ALA A 94 13.51 -20.94 -1.32
CA ALA A 94 13.09 -19.61 -0.90
C ALA A 94 14.29 -18.85 -0.31
N GLU A 95 14.64 -17.72 -0.93
CA GLU A 95 15.57 -16.79 -0.32
C GLU A 95 14.98 -16.16 0.95
N ALA A 96 15.86 -15.75 1.87
CA ALA A 96 15.45 -15.12 3.12
C ALA A 96 14.68 -13.81 2.85
N VAL A 97 13.49 -13.71 3.45
CA VAL A 97 12.66 -12.51 3.38
C VAL A 97 12.99 -11.62 4.58
N ASP A 98 13.58 -10.45 4.33
CA ASP A 98 13.76 -9.45 5.38
C ASP A 98 12.43 -8.73 5.66
N LYS A 99 11.94 -8.82 6.90
CA LYS A 99 10.70 -8.14 7.32
C LYS A 99 10.94 -6.63 7.28
N LYS A 100 10.21 -5.94 6.42
CA LYS A 100 10.18 -4.48 6.36
C LYS A 100 9.00 -3.92 7.12
N ILE A 101 9.20 -2.75 7.73
CA ILE A 101 8.15 -1.98 8.40
C ILE A 101 8.13 -0.57 7.83
N ALA A 102 6.96 0.06 7.84
CA ALA A 102 6.86 1.46 7.48
C ALA A 102 7.30 2.35 8.64
N ILE A 103 7.95 3.47 8.32
CA ILE A 103 8.28 4.53 9.27
C ILE A 103 7.79 5.87 8.73
N ILE A 104 7.48 6.82 9.62
CA ILE A 104 6.99 8.14 9.24
C ILE A 104 8.02 9.19 9.65
N HIS A 105 8.54 9.93 8.67
CA HIS A 105 9.52 10.99 8.87
C HIS A 105 8.87 12.35 9.20
N CYS A 106 7.97 12.37 10.17
CA CYS A 106 7.38 13.59 10.69
C CYS A 106 6.87 13.35 12.12
N SER A 107 7.37 14.11 13.07
CA SER A 107 6.97 14.06 14.48
C SER A 107 5.85 15.04 14.81
N THR A 108 5.35 15.80 13.84
CA THR A 108 4.12 16.58 13.93
C THR A 108 3.04 15.84 13.17
N GLY A 109 1.90 16.28 13.16
CA GLY A 109 0.88 15.70 12.32
C GLY A 109 -0.44 15.72 13.05
N GLY A 110 -1.36 16.44 12.51
CA GLY A 110 -2.65 16.74 13.08
C GLY A 110 -2.84 18.24 13.15
N LYS A 111 -4.09 18.63 13.19
CA LYS A 111 -4.47 20.05 13.19
C LYS A 111 -3.85 20.79 14.40
N ASP A 112 -3.77 20.13 15.54
CA ASP A 112 -3.38 20.73 16.81
C ASP A 112 -1.86 20.91 16.97
N ASN A 113 -1.08 20.10 16.28
CA ASN A 113 0.39 20.10 16.38
C ASN A 113 1.11 20.67 15.16
N THR A 114 0.37 21.34 14.29
CA THR A 114 0.91 21.89 13.04
C THR A 114 0.58 23.38 12.94
N LYS A 115 1.59 24.20 12.65
CA LYS A 115 1.34 25.62 12.30
C LYS A 115 0.74 25.67 10.90
N TRP A 116 -0.39 26.36 10.75
CA TRP A 116 -1.12 26.49 9.50
C TRP A 116 -0.86 27.87 8.87
N LYS A 117 -0.73 27.90 7.54
CA LYS A 117 -0.59 29.12 6.75
C LYS A 117 -1.95 29.80 6.48
N TYR A 118 -2.98 28.95 6.33
CA TYR A 118 -4.35 29.38 6.01
C TYR A 118 -5.36 28.34 6.48
N ASP A 119 -6.61 28.74 6.63
CA ASP A 119 -7.73 27.82 6.93
C ASP A 119 -8.11 27.05 5.66
N TYR A 120 -7.91 25.75 5.69
CA TYR A 120 -8.21 24.86 4.57
C TYR A 120 -9.67 24.41 4.63
N ARG A 121 -10.42 24.75 3.59
CA ARG A 121 -11.81 24.35 3.38
C ARG A 121 -11.94 23.62 2.05
N GLY A 122 -11.74 22.33 2.02
CA GLY A 122 -11.77 21.51 0.82
C GLY A 122 -11.92 20.03 1.14
N ILE A 123 -11.68 19.18 0.15
CA ILE A 123 -11.73 17.74 0.30
C ILE A 123 -10.67 17.31 1.31
N GLU A 124 -11.08 16.65 2.37
CA GLU A 124 -10.20 16.21 3.47
C GLU A 124 -9.37 14.98 3.08
N THR A 125 -8.49 15.15 2.07
CA THR A 125 -7.46 14.21 1.70
C THR A 125 -6.11 14.91 1.66
N CYS A 126 -5.03 14.17 1.95
CA CYS A 126 -3.67 14.71 1.90
C CYS A 126 -3.32 15.18 0.49
N LEU A 127 -3.73 14.42 -0.53
CA LEU A 127 -3.45 14.73 -1.93
C LEU A 127 -4.13 16.05 -2.35
N SER A 128 -5.43 16.18 -2.07
CA SER A 128 -6.18 17.40 -2.42
C SER A 128 -5.62 18.64 -1.72
N ALA A 129 -5.29 18.50 -0.45
CA ALA A 129 -4.75 19.62 0.32
C ALA A 129 -3.35 20.05 -0.16
N VAL A 130 -2.48 19.09 -0.52
CA VAL A 130 -1.13 19.41 -1.03
C VAL A 130 -1.19 20.12 -2.39
N ASN A 131 -2.16 19.79 -3.23
CA ASN A 131 -2.36 20.43 -4.54
C ASN A 131 -2.75 21.92 -4.44
N ILE A 132 -3.27 22.35 -3.27
CA ILE A 132 -3.61 23.76 -3.03
C ILE A 132 -2.45 24.44 -2.29
N ALA A 133 -1.72 25.28 -2.97
CA ALA A 133 -0.60 26.08 -2.44
C ALA A 133 0.44 25.25 -1.64
N GLY A 134 0.64 24.00 -2.01
CA GLY A 134 1.56 23.06 -1.33
C GLY A 134 1.08 22.62 0.04
N GLY A 135 -0.22 22.74 0.34
CA GLY A 135 -0.84 22.36 1.60
C GLY A 135 -0.89 23.48 2.65
N PRO A 136 -1.82 23.34 3.62
CA PRO A 136 -2.08 24.37 4.63
C PRO A 136 -0.97 24.53 5.67
N ASN A 137 -0.07 23.56 5.81
CA ASN A 137 0.99 23.58 6.81
C ASN A 137 2.05 24.63 6.52
N ALA A 138 2.54 25.32 7.55
CA ALA A 138 3.69 26.20 7.46
C ALA A 138 4.96 25.43 7.04
N CYS A 139 5.16 24.22 7.59
CA CYS A 139 6.23 23.32 7.17
C CYS A 139 5.85 22.61 5.86
N SER A 140 6.56 22.94 4.76
CA SER A 140 6.34 22.35 3.45
C SER A 140 6.72 20.86 3.37
N TRP A 141 7.52 20.39 4.31
CA TRP A 141 8.02 19.01 4.40
C TRP A 141 7.20 18.14 5.36
N GLY A 142 6.29 18.73 6.14
CA GLY A 142 5.58 18.04 7.21
C GLY A 142 4.31 17.32 6.77
N CYS A 143 3.80 16.47 7.64
CA CYS A 143 2.55 15.74 7.43
C CYS A 143 1.36 16.69 7.39
N VAL A 144 0.49 16.56 6.39
CA VAL A 144 -0.71 17.39 6.21
C VAL A 144 -1.84 17.04 7.17
N GLY A 145 -1.93 15.78 7.56
CA GLY A 145 -2.81 15.39 8.64
C GLY A 145 -4.20 14.84 8.27
N PHE A 146 -4.52 14.63 6.98
CA PHE A 146 -5.83 14.12 6.55
C PHE A 146 -5.96 12.59 6.51
N ASN A 147 -4.95 11.87 7.01
CA ASN A 147 -4.99 10.43 7.29
C ASN A 147 -5.16 9.50 6.07
N ASP A 148 -4.74 9.91 4.86
CA ASP A 148 -4.81 9.04 3.69
C ASP A 148 -4.01 7.75 3.90
N CYS A 149 -2.86 7.81 4.57
CA CYS A 149 -2.06 6.64 4.91
C CYS A 149 -2.79 5.65 5.83
N LEU A 150 -3.60 6.14 6.76
CA LEU A 150 -4.41 5.34 7.68
C LEU A 150 -5.57 4.67 6.92
N LYS A 151 -6.26 5.42 6.04
CA LYS A 151 -7.39 4.92 5.24
C LYS A 151 -7.00 3.77 4.30
N VAL A 152 -5.77 3.75 3.79
CA VAL A 152 -5.28 2.70 2.87
C VAL A 152 -4.65 1.51 3.58
N CYS A 153 -4.48 1.57 4.90
CA CYS A 153 -3.87 0.48 5.66
C CYS A 153 -4.88 -0.64 5.90
N LYS A 154 -4.72 -1.76 5.17
CA LYS A 154 -5.59 -2.93 5.30
C LYS A 154 -5.30 -3.80 6.54
N PHE A 155 -4.24 -3.48 7.27
CA PHE A 155 -3.75 -4.26 8.42
C PHE A 155 -3.94 -3.52 9.75
N ASP A 156 -4.62 -2.36 9.74
CA ASP A 156 -4.84 -1.51 10.91
C ASP A 156 -3.55 -1.22 11.71
N ALA A 157 -2.42 -1.15 10.98
CA ALA A 157 -1.11 -0.93 11.56
C ALA A 157 -0.80 0.55 11.80
N ILE A 158 -1.67 1.48 11.37
CA ILE A 158 -1.46 2.91 11.56
C ILE A 158 -2.56 3.45 12.46
N SER A 159 -2.16 4.09 13.55
CA SER A 159 -3.06 4.74 14.50
C SER A 159 -2.67 6.20 14.72
N ILE A 160 -3.54 6.94 15.39
CA ILE A 160 -3.28 8.32 15.82
C ILE A 160 -3.13 8.28 17.32
N ASP A 161 -2.01 8.78 17.85
CA ASP A 161 -1.78 8.87 19.28
C ASP A 161 -2.54 10.05 19.92
N LYS A 162 -2.43 10.19 21.23
CA LYS A 162 -3.07 11.28 22.00
C LYS A 162 -2.57 12.67 21.60
N SER A 163 -1.40 12.74 20.98
CA SER A 163 -0.79 14.00 20.50
C SER A 163 -1.17 14.31 19.04
N GLY A 164 -2.01 13.48 18.42
CA GLY A 164 -2.39 13.65 17.01
C GLY A 164 -1.34 13.16 16.00
N MET A 165 -0.26 12.54 16.46
CA MET A 165 0.76 11.94 15.58
C MET A 165 0.31 10.57 15.05
N ARG A 166 0.75 10.25 13.82
CA ARG A 166 0.56 8.92 13.25
C ARG A 166 1.65 7.99 13.73
N VAL A 167 1.25 6.91 14.36
CA VAL A 167 2.14 5.89 14.90
C VAL A 167 1.91 4.60 14.13
N ILE A 168 2.99 3.89 13.84
CA ILE A 168 2.94 2.59 13.17
C ILE A 168 3.19 1.50 14.20
N ASP A 169 2.25 0.57 14.29
CA ASP A 169 2.38 -0.67 15.02
C ASP A 169 3.27 -1.62 14.22
N THR A 170 4.48 -1.86 14.71
CA THR A 170 5.49 -2.69 14.03
C THR A 170 5.14 -4.16 13.98
N GLU A 171 4.26 -4.64 14.89
CA GLU A 171 3.81 -6.02 14.90
C GLU A 171 2.75 -6.25 13.82
N LYS A 172 1.80 -5.32 13.67
CA LYS A 172 0.76 -5.36 12.64
C LYS A 172 1.26 -4.96 11.26
N CYS A 173 2.33 -4.17 11.19
CA CYS A 173 2.86 -3.68 9.93
C CYS A 173 3.50 -4.80 9.12
N THR A 174 2.97 -5.06 7.93
CA THR A 174 3.45 -6.08 6.99
C THR A 174 4.43 -5.54 5.94
N GLY A 175 4.75 -4.24 5.96
CA GLY A 175 5.63 -3.62 4.98
C GLY A 175 5.06 -3.58 3.55
N CYS A 176 3.75 -3.62 3.36
CA CYS A 176 3.12 -3.69 2.04
C CYS A 176 3.28 -2.43 1.16
N GLY A 177 3.69 -1.29 1.74
CA GLY A 177 3.97 -0.05 1.02
C GLY A 177 2.74 0.75 0.55
N ALA A 178 1.51 0.34 0.90
CA ALA A 178 0.31 1.08 0.51
C ALA A 178 0.31 2.53 1.05
N CYS A 179 0.72 2.70 2.30
CA CYS A 179 0.85 4.02 2.94
C CYS A 179 1.95 4.89 2.32
N VAL A 180 3.04 4.28 1.83
CA VAL A 180 4.11 4.99 1.11
C VAL A 180 3.55 5.62 -0.16
N LYS A 181 2.82 4.84 -0.97
CA LYS A 181 2.19 5.31 -2.21
C LYS A 181 1.10 6.36 -1.97
N ALA A 182 0.40 6.27 -0.84
CA ALA A 182 -0.68 7.20 -0.49
C ALA A 182 -0.18 8.55 0.05
N CYS A 183 1.09 8.66 0.44
CA CYS A 183 1.64 9.89 1.00
C CYS A 183 2.11 10.85 -0.09
N PRO A 184 1.42 11.97 -0.37
CA PRO A 184 1.80 12.88 -1.45
C PRO A 184 3.09 13.66 -1.14
N ARG A 185 3.58 13.59 0.10
CA ARG A 185 4.83 14.25 0.54
C ARG A 185 5.99 13.28 0.75
N ASN A 186 5.83 12.01 0.40
CA ASN A 186 6.85 10.98 0.54
C ASN A 186 7.48 10.95 1.95
N LEU A 187 6.63 10.99 2.98
CA LEU A 187 7.05 10.99 4.39
C LEU A 187 7.19 9.59 4.98
N ILE A 188 6.83 8.58 4.23
CA ILE A 188 6.77 7.20 4.72
C ILE A 188 7.72 6.36 3.90
N ASP A 189 8.66 5.72 4.57
CA ASP A 189 9.61 4.79 3.98
C ASP A 189 9.46 3.40 4.56
N LEU A 190 9.93 2.39 3.83
CA LEU A 190 10.03 1.01 4.29
C LEU A 190 11.47 0.72 4.69
N ILE A 191 11.68 0.39 5.95
CA ILE A 191 12.98 -0.03 6.48
C ILE A 191 12.93 -1.47 6.97
N SER A 192 14.09 -2.14 7.04
CA SER A 192 14.19 -3.42 7.73
C SER A 192 13.83 -3.26 9.21
N ILE A 193 13.10 -4.24 9.77
CA ILE A 193 12.74 -4.23 11.20
C ILE A 193 13.97 -4.22 12.11
N GLN A 194 15.13 -4.62 11.59
CA GLN A 194 16.41 -4.61 12.33
C GLN A 194 17.00 -3.20 12.47
N HIS A 195 16.56 -2.24 11.64
CA HIS A 195 17.01 -0.86 11.73
C HIS A 195 16.27 -0.10 12.82
N ASN A 196 16.95 0.11 13.95
CA ASN A 196 16.36 0.76 15.12
C ASN A 196 16.61 2.28 15.18
N VAL A 197 17.42 2.82 14.26
CA VAL A 197 17.82 4.23 14.25
C VAL A 197 17.40 4.88 12.96
N PHE A 198 16.55 5.91 13.06
CA PHE A 198 16.14 6.72 11.92
C PHE A 198 15.76 8.14 12.34
N ILE A 199 15.82 9.08 11.42
CA ILE A 199 15.46 10.48 11.66
C ILE A 199 13.98 10.67 11.41
N LYS A 200 13.20 11.05 12.44
CA LYS A 200 11.76 11.34 12.35
C LYS A 200 11.48 12.75 11.82
N CYS A 201 12.18 13.19 10.78
CA CYS A 201 11.95 14.50 10.18
C CYS A 201 12.48 14.55 8.75
N SER A 202 11.65 14.96 7.80
CA SER A 202 12.02 15.17 6.40
C SER A 202 12.33 16.62 6.05
N SER A 203 12.40 17.54 7.04
CA SER A 203 12.66 18.95 6.78
C SER A 203 14.02 19.15 6.11
N LYS A 204 14.01 19.92 5.03
CA LYS A 204 15.22 20.40 4.35
C LYS A 204 15.56 21.84 4.73
N ASP A 205 14.71 22.48 5.52
CA ASP A 205 14.95 23.82 6.04
C ASP A 205 16.04 23.79 7.12
N LYS A 206 16.81 24.85 7.21
CA LYS A 206 17.93 24.97 8.13
C LYS A 206 17.67 26.00 9.24
N GLY A 207 18.26 25.74 10.41
CA GLY A 207 18.35 26.69 11.49
C GLY A 207 17.02 27.29 11.96
N PRO A 208 16.92 28.64 12.03
CA PRO A 208 15.75 29.32 12.58
C PRO A 208 14.47 29.08 11.80
N LEU A 209 14.53 28.98 10.46
CA LEU A 209 13.36 28.74 9.62
C LEU A 209 12.68 27.43 9.96
N ALA A 210 13.45 26.35 10.10
CA ALA A 210 12.92 25.05 10.48
C ALA A 210 12.17 25.10 11.82
N ARG A 211 12.69 25.81 12.80
CA ARG A 211 12.05 26.01 14.11
C ARG A 211 10.79 26.89 14.03
N GLN A 212 10.80 27.91 13.18
CA GLN A 212 9.68 28.81 13.02
C GLN A 212 8.46 28.10 12.41
N VAL A 213 8.66 27.22 11.43
CA VAL A 213 7.57 26.56 10.70
C VAL A 213 7.11 25.24 11.32
N CYS A 214 7.93 24.61 12.17
CA CYS A 214 7.59 23.35 12.81
C CYS A 214 6.61 23.55 13.96
N GLY A 215 5.58 22.69 14.04
CA GLY A 215 4.57 22.73 15.11
C GLY A 215 5.10 22.32 16.47
N THR A 216 6.02 21.34 16.53
CA THR A 216 6.57 20.83 17.80
C THR A 216 7.77 21.61 18.31
N ASN A 217 8.25 22.61 17.59
CA ASN A 217 9.47 23.37 17.89
C ASN A 217 10.76 22.51 18.01
N GLN A 218 10.72 21.25 17.61
CA GLN A 218 11.86 20.31 17.63
C GLN A 218 12.10 19.69 16.24
N PRO A 219 12.25 20.50 15.17
CA PRO A 219 12.53 19.99 13.85
C PRO A 219 13.98 19.52 13.73
N CYS A 220 14.25 18.69 12.75
CA CYS A 220 15.59 18.54 12.23
C CYS A 220 16.00 19.87 11.56
N ILE A 221 17.12 20.45 12.00
CA ILE A 221 17.64 21.71 11.46
C ILE A 221 18.71 21.50 10.37
N GLY A 222 18.91 20.26 9.92
CA GLY A 222 19.84 19.91 8.87
C GLY A 222 21.31 20.14 9.21
N CYS A 223 21.69 20.08 10.49
CA CYS A 223 23.08 20.37 10.93
C CYS A 223 24.07 19.22 10.63
N GLY A 224 23.58 17.99 10.32
CA GLY A 224 24.40 16.84 9.99
C GLY A 224 25.23 16.27 11.15
N ILE A 225 25.04 16.75 12.38
CA ILE A 225 25.79 16.26 13.55
C ILE A 225 25.53 14.78 13.81
N CYS A 226 24.28 14.32 13.69
CA CYS A 226 23.92 12.93 13.88
C CYS A 226 24.67 12.00 12.91
N ALA A 227 24.76 12.35 11.63
CA ALA A 227 25.51 11.56 10.63
C ALA A 227 27.03 11.56 10.94
N LYS A 228 27.60 12.72 11.32
CA LYS A 228 29.04 12.84 11.64
C LYS A 228 29.42 12.12 12.93
N LYS A 229 28.51 12.02 13.89
CA LYS A 229 28.75 11.42 15.22
C LYS A 229 28.25 9.97 15.33
N CYS A 230 27.57 9.45 14.34
CA CYS A 230 27.07 8.08 14.38
C CYS A 230 28.24 7.07 14.28
N PRO A 231 28.54 6.27 15.32
CA PRO A 231 29.66 5.34 15.29
C PRO A 231 29.42 4.17 14.32
N GLN A 232 28.16 3.85 14.05
CA GLN A 232 27.75 2.77 13.16
C GLN A 232 27.47 3.25 11.72
N GLN A 233 27.65 4.54 11.43
CA GLN A 233 27.33 5.15 10.12
C GLN A 233 25.92 4.81 9.61
N ALA A 234 24.96 4.65 10.53
CA ALA A 234 23.59 4.25 10.25
C ALA A 234 22.66 5.42 9.86
N ILE A 235 23.18 6.66 9.73
CA ILE A 235 22.43 7.89 9.45
C ILE A 235 23.08 8.63 8.28
#